data_931b732118af151ea887826bdf10c8aa
#
_entry.id   931b732118af151ea887826bdf10c8aa
#
_cell.length_a   1.000
_cell.length_b   1.000
_cell.length_c   1.000
_cell.angle_alpha   90.00
_cell.angle_beta   90.00
_cell.angle_gamma   90.00
#
_symmetry.space_group_name_H-M   'P 1'
#
loop_
_entity.id
_entity.type
_entity.pdbx_description
1 polymer ?
#
loop_
_entity_poly.entity_id
_entity_poly.type
_entity_poly.pdbx_seq_one_letter_code
_entity_poly.pdbx_strand_id
1 'polypeptide(L)'
;MTRTAMQFHKFARFDPDGAPLNDKELAARIRKVARRAPWHEALPANQRINFPGYSNLRDMSKARRQVFQENIGSGFATYFRPGNFRMFFQHSPKYQEKTHAHLDAALARGDLFVGYLSTYPRLSINHAVLVYARKTTPLGNAIERYRVYDPNHAEAPRELTWSARDNSFTYQKDIDFVGGFTRVYQVYGKWLQ
;
A
#
# COMPACT_ATOMS: atom_id res chain seq x y z
N MET A 1 -2.84 7.69 2.73
CA MET A 1 -3.86 6.71 2.24
C MET A 1 -3.33 5.27 2.22
N THR A 2 -2.17 4.96 1.64
CA THR A 2 -1.60 3.58 1.58
C THR A 2 -1.46 2.91 2.94
N ARG A 3 -1.00 3.64 3.98
CA ARG A 3 -0.93 3.15 5.38
C ARG A 3 -2.30 2.66 5.85
N THR A 4 -3.32 3.50 5.70
CA THR A 4 -4.68 3.20 6.15
C THR A 4 -5.24 1.98 5.41
N ALA A 5 -5.07 1.91 4.09
CA ALA A 5 -5.50 0.75 3.30
C ALA A 5 -4.85 -0.55 3.80
N MET A 6 -3.53 -0.53 4.08
CA MET A 6 -2.83 -1.69 4.67
C MET A 6 -3.36 -2.06 6.05
N GLN A 7 -3.62 -1.06 6.92
CA GLN A 7 -4.17 -1.31 8.25
C GLN A 7 -5.56 -1.95 8.20
N PHE A 8 -6.44 -1.43 7.34
CA PHE A 8 -7.77 -2.02 7.16
C PHE A 8 -7.73 -3.41 6.56
N HIS A 9 -6.87 -3.67 5.58
CA HIS A 9 -6.66 -5.02 5.04
C HIS A 9 -6.28 -6.03 6.13
N LYS A 10 -5.40 -5.66 7.05
CA LYS A 10 -4.89 -6.55 8.09
C LYS A 10 -5.80 -6.70 9.30
N PHE A 11 -6.55 -5.65 9.65
CA PHE A 11 -7.19 -5.57 10.97
C PHE A 11 -8.70 -5.38 10.92
N ALA A 12 -9.29 -5.10 9.75
CA ALA A 12 -10.72 -4.95 9.57
C ALA A 12 -11.36 -6.16 8.89
N ARG A 13 -12.64 -6.36 9.18
CA ARG A 13 -13.55 -7.22 8.44
C ARG A 13 -14.77 -6.40 8.08
N PHE A 14 -15.22 -6.51 6.85
CA PHE A 14 -16.44 -5.87 6.37
C PHE A 14 -17.55 -6.90 6.30
N ASP A 15 -18.79 -6.45 6.66
CA ASP A 15 -19.96 -7.30 6.75
C ASP A 15 -21.13 -6.50 6.12
N PRO A 16 -21.40 -6.69 4.81
CA PRO A 16 -22.39 -5.89 4.09
C PRO A 16 -23.81 -6.08 4.59
N ASP A 17 -24.12 -7.24 5.16
CA ASP A 17 -25.47 -7.61 5.59
C ASP A 17 -25.78 -7.16 7.03
N GLY A 18 -24.76 -6.69 7.75
CA GLY A 18 -24.92 -6.19 9.11
C GLY A 18 -25.53 -4.79 9.18
N ALA A 19 -26.23 -4.47 10.26
CA ALA A 19 -26.79 -3.14 10.49
C ALA A 19 -25.66 -2.09 10.64
N PRO A 20 -25.69 -0.96 9.89
CA PRO A 20 -24.69 0.09 10.00
C PRO A 20 -24.60 0.67 11.42
N LEU A 21 -23.39 0.97 11.83
CA LEU A 21 -23.10 1.62 13.12
C LEU A 21 -23.48 3.11 13.08
N ASN A 22 -23.78 3.65 14.25
CA ASN A 22 -23.83 5.10 14.42
C ASN A 22 -22.41 5.72 14.32
N ASP A 23 -22.32 7.05 14.17
CA ASP A 23 -21.05 7.75 13.95
C ASP A 23 -20.04 7.57 15.07
N LYS A 24 -20.51 7.57 16.32
CA LYS A 24 -19.66 7.40 17.51
C LYS A 24 -19.00 6.03 17.55
N GLU A 25 -19.76 4.98 17.29
CA GLU A 25 -19.28 3.61 17.26
C GLU A 25 -18.34 3.36 16.05
N LEU A 26 -18.74 3.87 14.88
CA LEU A 26 -17.92 3.79 13.66
C LEU A 26 -16.56 4.48 13.88
N ALA A 27 -16.55 5.71 14.40
CA ALA A 27 -15.35 6.45 14.74
C ALA A 27 -14.44 5.67 15.71
N ALA A 28 -15.03 5.06 16.75
CA ALA A 28 -14.27 4.24 17.69
C ALA A 28 -13.59 3.04 17.02
N ARG A 29 -14.29 2.33 16.11
CA ARG A 29 -13.71 1.20 15.36
C ARG A 29 -12.66 1.64 14.36
N ILE A 30 -12.85 2.75 13.65
CA ILE A 30 -11.85 3.33 12.75
C ILE A 30 -10.56 3.65 13.54
N ARG A 31 -10.66 4.34 14.67
CA ARG A 31 -9.50 4.63 15.53
C ARG A 31 -8.81 3.37 16.03
N LYS A 32 -9.56 2.32 16.38
CA LYS A 32 -9.00 1.03 16.82
C LYS A 32 -8.18 0.36 15.72
N VAL A 33 -8.57 0.46 14.46
CA VAL A 33 -7.77 0.00 13.31
C VAL A 33 -6.57 0.93 13.08
N ALA A 34 -6.78 2.24 13.01
CA ALA A 34 -5.77 3.23 12.65
C ALA A 34 -4.62 3.35 13.67
N ARG A 35 -4.85 2.98 14.94
CA ARG A 35 -3.83 2.95 15.99
C ARG A 35 -2.91 1.74 15.92
N ARG A 36 -3.28 0.68 15.18
CA ARG A 36 -2.41 -0.49 15.00
C ARG A 36 -1.28 -0.17 14.04
N ALA A 37 -0.09 -0.63 14.36
CA ALA A 37 1.04 -0.42 13.48
C ALA A 37 0.88 -1.22 12.17
N PRO A 38 1.11 -0.62 11.00
CA PRO A 38 0.91 -1.29 9.71
C PRO A 38 1.89 -2.47 9.48
N TRP A 39 2.99 -2.55 10.23
CA TRP A 39 3.97 -3.66 10.18
C TRP A 39 3.61 -4.83 11.11
N HIS A 40 2.60 -4.70 11.97
CA HIS A 40 2.12 -5.83 12.74
C HIS A 40 1.51 -6.89 11.82
N GLU A 41 1.52 -8.14 12.27
CA GLU A 41 0.86 -9.23 11.56
C GLU A 41 -0.65 -9.00 11.48
N ALA A 42 -1.26 -9.53 10.42
CA ALA A 42 -2.70 -9.46 10.25
C ALA A 42 -3.40 -10.23 11.39
N LEU A 43 -4.51 -9.69 11.89
CA LEU A 43 -5.33 -10.41 12.83
C LEU A 43 -6.01 -11.63 12.17
N PRO A 44 -6.14 -12.74 12.89
CA PRO A 44 -7.03 -13.85 12.48
C PRO A 44 -8.43 -13.32 12.15
N ALA A 45 -9.12 -13.92 11.19
CA ALA A 45 -10.40 -13.43 10.69
C ALA A 45 -11.46 -13.19 11.79
N ASN A 46 -11.50 -14.07 12.80
CA ASN A 46 -12.41 -13.96 13.94
C ASN A 46 -12.06 -12.85 14.95
N GLN A 47 -10.84 -12.31 14.90
CA GLN A 47 -10.37 -11.22 15.77
C GLN A 47 -10.35 -9.86 15.08
N ARG A 48 -10.62 -9.82 13.76
CA ARG A 48 -10.67 -8.56 13.02
C ARG A 48 -11.83 -7.68 13.49
N ILE A 49 -11.59 -6.38 13.45
CA ILE A 49 -12.59 -5.38 13.83
C ILE A 49 -13.68 -5.35 12.77
N ASN A 50 -14.93 -5.67 13.15
CA ASN A 50 -16.05 -5.75 12.23
C ASN A 50 -16.60 -4.37 11.87
N PHE A 51 -16.89 -4.15 10.59
CA PHE A 51 -17.54 -2.96 10.01
C PHE A 51 -18.83 -3.39 9.29
N PRO A 52 -19.94 -3.54 10.02
CA PRO A 52 -21.21 -3.94 9.43
C PRO A 52 -21.82 -2.82 8.58
N GLY A 53 -22.62 -3.22 7.57
CA GLY A 53 -23.28 -2.31 6.64
C GLY A 53 -22.39 -1.80 5.50
N TYR A 54 -21.19 -2.38 5.33
CA TYR A 54 -20.27 -1.98 4.25
C TYR A 54 -19.60 -3.20 3.62
N SER A 55 -19.49 -3.20 2.29
CA SER A 55 -18.83 -4.28 1.55
C SER A 55 -17.29 -4.19 1.61
N ASN A 56 -16.73 -3.00 1.78
CA ASN A 56 -15.29 -2.76 1.77
C ASN A 56 -14.94 -1.35 2.28
N LEU A 57 -13.63 -1.10 2.39
CA LEU A 57 -13.10 0.20 2.84
C LEU A 57 -13.54 1.37 1.94
N ARG A 58 -13.60 1.18 0.63
CA ARG A 58 -13.99 2.22 -0.32
C ARG A 58 -15.44 2.65 -0.10
N ASP A 59 -16.35 1.69 0.03
CA ASP A 59 -17.76 1.95 0.28
C ASP A 59 -17.95 2.71 1.59
N MET A 60 -17.35 2.23 2.68
CA MET A 60 -17.42 2.89 3.98
C MET A 60 -16.84 4.32 3.92
N SER A 61 -15.67 4.50 3.32
CA SER A 61 -15.02 5.81 3.25
C SER A 61 -15.76 6.82 2.37
N LYS A 62 -16.52 6.36 1.37
CA LYS A 62 -17.41 7.21 0.58
C LYS A 62 -18.67 7.57 1.34
N ALA A 63 -19.35 6.58 1.92
CA ALA A 63 -20.61 6.77 2.63
C ALA A 63 -20.47 7.64 3.90
N ARG A 64 -19.33 7.52 4.59
CA ARG A 64 -19.08 8.19 5.88
C ARG A 64 -17.76 8.96 5.85
N ARG A 65 -17.57 9.76 4.80
CA ARG A 65 -16.32 10.45 4.48
C ARG A 65 -15.77 11.29 5.64
N GLN A 66 -16.61 12.09 6.25
CA GLN A 66 -16.19 12.98 7.35
C GLN A 66 -15.72 12.16 8.56
N VAL A 67 -16.55 11.23 9.04
CA VAL A 67 -16.21 10.35 10.16
C VAL A 67 -14.91 9.59 9.89
N PHE A 68 -14.74 9.11 8.65
CA PHE A 68 -13.52 8.39 8.26
C PHE A 68 -12.28 9.30 8.32
N GLN A 69 -12.33 10.46 7.68
CA GLN A 69 -11.18 11.39 7.60
C GLN A 69 -10.73 11.89 8.98
N GLU A 70 -11.67 12.20 9.86
CA GLU A 70 -11.39 12.69 11.22
C GLU A 70 -10.76 11.62 12.12
N ASN A 71 -10.94 10.33 11.81
CA ASN A 71 -10.58 9.24 12.72
C ASN A 71 -9.45 8.30 12.23
N ILE A 72 -8.96 8.46 11.00
CA ILE A 72 -7.81 7.66 10.49
C ILE A 72 -6.46 8.14 11.01
N GLY A 73 -6.41 9.27 11.70
CA GLY A 73 -5.19 9.89 12.22
C GLY A 73 -4.30 10.51 11.15
N SER A 74 -3.29 11.25 11.61
CA SER A 74 -2.29 11.86 10.74
C SER A 74 -1.22 10.86 10.30
N GLY A 75 -0.83 10.93 9.01
CA GLY A 75 0.34 10.22 8.49
C GLY A 75 1.68 10.92 8.76
N PHE A 76 1.66 12.10 9.39
CA PHE A 76 2.83 12.97 9.54
C PHE A 76 4.03 12.27 10.19
N ALA A 77 3.82 11.54 11.28
CA ALA A 77 4.89 10.80 11.95
C ALA A 77 5.58 9.74 11.07
N THR A 78 4.95 9.32 9.97
CA THR A 78 5.56 8.34 9.06
C THR A 78 6.64 8.95 8.16
N TYR A 79 6.64 10.26 7.95
CA TYR A 79 7.69 10.95 7.18
C TYR A 79 9.06 10.92 7.87
N PHE A 80 9.08 10.88 9.20
CA PHE A 80 10.32 10.90 10.00
C PHE A 80 10.91 9.52 10.27
N ARG A 81 10.42 8.46 9.60
CA ARG A 81 10.97 7.13 9.80
C ARG A 81 12.27 6.94 9.01
N PRO A 82 13.27 6.29 9.62
CA PRO A 82 14.57 6.03 8.96
C PRO A 82 14.42 5.34 7.59
N GLY A 83 13.38 4.51 7.43
CA GLY A 83 13.10 3.83 6.15
C GLY A 83 12.84 4.76 4.97
N ASN A 84 12.32 5.96 5.20
CA ASN A 84 12.06 6.93 4.13
C ASN A 84 13.34 7.58 3.59
N PHE A 85 14.44 7.52 4.34
CA PHE A 85 15.75 8.04 3.92
C PHE A 85 16.57 7.04 3.09
N ARG A 86 16.08 5.82 2.90
CA ARG A 86 16.78 4.80 2.11
C ARG A 86 17.04 5.21 0.67
N MET A 87 16.20 6.04 0.08
CA MET A 87 16.38 6.53 -1.28
C MET A 87 17.70 7.27 -1.49
N PHE A 88 18.33 7.81 -0.43
CA PHE A 88 19.62 8.49 -0.49
C PHE A 88 20.80 7.51 -0.50
N PHE A 89 20.62 6.27 -0.02
CA PHE A 89 21.71 5.34 0.25
C PHE A 89 21.55 3.98 -0.43
N GLN A 90 20.34 3.48 -0.60
CA GLN A 90 20.05 2.10 -1.01
C GLN A 90 19.33 2.03 -2.35
N HIS A 91 20.06 2.21 -3.45
CA HIS A 91 19.47 2.28 -4.79
C HIS A 91 20.18 1.40 -5.83
N SER A 92 21.03 0.45 -5.39
CA SER A 92 21.71 -0.48 -6.29
C SER A 92 20.74 -1.47 -6.94
N PRO A 93 21.06 -2.04 -8.11
CA PRO A 93 20.27 -3.11 -8.73
C PRO A 93 20.03 -4.29 -7.78
N LYS A 94 21.03 -4.70 -7.01
CA LYS A 94 20.90 -5.76 -5.99
C LYS A 94 19.88 -5.41 -4.89
N TYR A 95 19.77 -4.14 -4.51
CA TYR A 95 18.77 -3.70 -3.56
C TYR A 95 17.37 -3.77 -4.19
N GLN A 96 17.24 -3.40 -5.47
CA GLN A 96 15.94 -3.50 -6.18
C GLN A 96 15.50 -4.95 -6.36
N GLU A 97 16.42 -5.86 -6.68
CA GLU A 97 16.17 -7.30 -6.72
C GLU A 97 15.65 -7.84 -5.37
N LYS A 98 16.30 -7.46 -4.27
CA LYS A 98 15.84 -7.81 -2.92
C LYS A 98 14.44 -7.24 -2.61
N THR A 99 14.18 -6.00 -3.04
CA THR A 99 12.87 -5.36 -2.88
C THR A 99 11.80 -6.11 -3.67
N HIS A 100 12.10 -6.54 -4.89
CA HIS A 100 11.22 -7.36 -5.72
C HIS A 100 10.91 -8.70 -5.04
N ALA A 101 11.92 -9.41 -4.53
CA ALA A 101 11.71 -10.66 -3.79
C ALA A 101 10.81 -10.48 -2.56
N HIS A 102 10.93 -9.36 -1.84
CA HIS A 102 10.03 -9.05 -0.71
C HIS A 102 8.59 -8.75 -1.17
N LEU A 103 8.43 -8.09 -2.32
CA LEU A 103 7.13 -7.82 -2.93
C LEU A 103 6.43 -9.15 -3.29
N ASP A 104 7.12 -10.02 -4.01
CA ASP A 104 6.59 -11.33 -4.40
C ASP A 104 6.23 -12.19 -3.17
N ALA A 105 7.12 -12.24 -2.19
CA ALA A 105 6.85 -12.97 -0.97
C ALA A 105 5.66 -12.42 -0.18
N ALA A 106 5.42 -11.11 -0.19
CA ALA A 106 4.25 -10.50 0.43
C ALA A 106 2.96 -10.92 -0.30
N LEU A 107 2.93 -10.76 -1.62
CA LEU A 107 1.75 -11.12 -2.42
C LEU A 107 1.44 -12.63 -2.37
N ALA A 108 2.46 -13.49 -2.35
CA ALA A 108 2.28 -14.93 -2.22
C ALA A 108 1.62 -15.35 -0.90
N ARG A 109 1.78 -14.56 0.16
CA ARG A 109 1.08 -14.75 1.45
C ARG A 109 -0.30 -14.10 1.53
N GLY A 110 -0.76 -13.46 0.45
CA GLY A 110 -1.99 -12.67 0.47
C GLY A 110 -1.87 -11.32 1.21
N ASP A 111 -0.63 -10.89 1.48
CA ASP A 111 -0.36 -9.57 2.06
C ASP A 111 -0.34 -8.48 0.97
N LEU A 112 -0.42 -7.23 1.43
CA LEU A 112 -0.19 -6.05 0.62
C LEU A 112 1.26 -5.59 0.75
N PHE A 113 1.79 -4.98 -0.32
CA PHE A 113 3.12 -4.37 -0.30
C PHE A 113 3.01 -2.86 -0.51
N VAL A 114 3.50 -2.06 0.43
CA VAL A 114 3.61 -0.61 0.22
C VAL A 114 5.00 -0.30 -0.31
N GLY A 115 5.05 0.16 -1.56
CA GLY A 115 6.25 0.62 -2.22
C GLY A 115 6.30 2.14 -2.26
N TYR A 116 7.43 2.70 -1.83
CA TYR A 116 7.75 4.11 -2.05
C TYR A 116 8.50 4.22 -3.37
N LEU A 117 7.93 4.96 -4.31
CA LEU A 117 8.50 5.19 -5.63
C LEU A 117 9.37 6.44 -5.62
N SER A 118 10.58 6.38 -6.19
CA SER A 118 11.48 7.52 -6.26
C SER A 118 12.37 7.48 -7.49
N THR A 119 12.58 8.65 -8.09
CA THR A 119 13.57 8.89 -9.16
C THR A 119 14.74 9.76 -8.66
N TYR A 120 15.10 9.63 -7.38
CA TYR A 120 16.23 10.38 -6.83
C TYR A 120 17.46 10.36 -7.76
N PRO A 121 18.18 11.49 -7.99
CA PRO A 121 18.03 12.78 -7.29
C PRO A 121 16.96 13.72 -7.88
N ARG A 122 16.39 13.45 -9.05
CA ARG A 122 15.45 14.37 -9.74
C ARG A 122 14.08 14.46 -9.05
N LEU A 123 13.65 13.41 -8.34
CA LEU A 123 12.38 13.34 -7.61
C LEU A 123 11.13 13.66 -8.45
N SER A 124 11.17 13.37 -9.76
CA SER A 124 10.00 13.51 -10.64
C SER A 124 8.84 12.58 -10.26
N ILE A 125 9.13 11.49 -9.55
CA ILE A 125 8.15 10.72 -8.77
C ILE A 125 8.70 10.53 -7.36
N ASN A 126 7.84 10.74 -6.35
CA ASN A 126 8.23 10.69 -4.94
C ASN A 126 7.00 10.47 -4.05
N HIS A 127 6.37 9.30 -4.14
CA HIS A 127 5.22 8.96 -3.30
C HIS A 127 5.07 7.45 -3.07
N ALA A 128 4.18 7.10 -2.14
CA ALA A 128 3.93 5.71 -1.77
C ALA A 128 2.68 5.17 -2.48
N VAL A 129 2.83 3.98 -3.05
CA VAL A 129 1.75 3.21 -3.68
C VAL A 129 1.54 1.89 -2.97
N LEU A 130 0.36 1.28 -3.17
CA LEU A 130 0.00 -0.02 -2.60
C LEU A 130 -0.08 -1.06 -3.70
N VAL A 131 0.85 -2.01 -3.70
CA VAL A 131 0.82 -3.17 -4.60
C VAL A 131 -0.05 -4.25 -3.95
N TYR A 132 -1.05 -4.76 -4.70
CA TYR A 132 -2.03 -5.68 -4.14
C TYR A 132 -2.25 -6.97 -4.94
N ALA A 133 -1.75 -7.05 -6.17
CA ALA A 133 -1.86 -8.27 -6.97
C ALA A 133 -0.76 -8.35 -8.04
N ARG A 134 -0.33 -9.56 -8.35
CA ARG A 134 0.47 -9.87 -9.54
C ARG A 134 -0.48 -10.14 -10.70
N LYS A 135 -0.17 -9.61 -11.89
CA LYS A 135 -0.88 -9.95 -13.12
C LYS A 135 -0.29 -11.23 -13.71
N THR A 136 -1.15 -12.08 -14.25
CA THR A 136 -0.69 -13.24 -14.99
C THR A 136 0.04 -12.75 -16.24
N THR A 137 1.31 -13.14 -16.37
CA THR A 137 2.13 -12.90 -17.57
C THR A 137 2.38 -14.22 -18.27
N PRO A 138 2.46 -14.27 -19.61
CA PRO A 138 2.83 -15.47 -20.33
C PRO A 138 4.16 -16.05 -19.84
N LEU A 139 4.26 -17.38 -19.80
CA LEU A 139 5.50 -18.10 -19.47
C LEU A 139 6.65 -17.63 -20.37
N GLY A 140 7.80 -17.38 -19.76
CA GLY A 140 9.01 -16.93 -20.49
C GLY A 140 9.14 -15.42 -20.67
N ASN A 141 8.19 -14.63 -20.18
CA ASN A 141 8.34 -13.17 -20.20
C ASN A 141 9.25 -12.71 -19.05
N ALA A 142 10.35 -12.05 -19.37
CA ALA A 142 11.27 -11.47 -18.40
C ALA A 142 10.69 -10.26 -17.63
N ILE A 143 9.46 -9.84 -17.97
CA ILE A 143 8.77 -8.69 -17.38
C ILE A 143 7.59 -9.18 -16.56
N GLU A 144 7.60 -8.86 -15.28
CA GLU A 144 6.50 -9.10 -14.37
C GLU A 144 5.69 -7.83 -14.15
N ARG A 145 4.37 -7.98 -13.97
CA ARG A 145 3.43 -6.85 -13.87
C ARG A 145 2.60 -6.97 -12.60
N TYR A 146 2.42 -5.85 -11.92
CA TYR A 146 1.70 -5.76 -10.65
C TYR A 146 0.60 -4.71 -10.74
N ARG A 147 -0.54 -5.03 -10.13
CA ARG A 147 -1.63 -4.05 -9.94
C ARG A 147 -1.35 -3.20 -8.70
N VAL A 148 -1.53 -1.91 -8.87
CA VAL A 148 -1.20 -0.90 -7.88
C VAL A 148 -2.41 0.00 -7.62
N TYR A 149 -2.70 0.23 -6.35
CA TYR A 149 -3.51 1.37 -5.93
C TYR A 149 -2.59 2.57 -5.69
N ASP A 150 -2.82 3.62 -6.45
CA ASP A 150 -2.14 4.90 -6.31
C ASP A 150 -3.13 5.92 -5.73
N PRO A 151 -2.86 6.52 -4.56
CA PRO A 151 -3.74 7.53 -3.98
C PRO A 151 -3.94 8.78 -4.84
N ASN A 152 -2.98 9.10 -5.71
CA ASN A 152 -3.05 10.24 -6.64
C ASN A 152 -3.94 9.93 -7.85
N HIS A 153 -4.19 8.65 -8.12
CA HIS A 153 -4.98 8.13 -9.24
C HIS A 153 -5.97 7.06 -8.76
N ALA A 154 -6.83 7.45 -7.82
CA ALA A 154 -7.75 6.51 -7.15
C ALA A 154 -8.90 5.99 -8.02
N GLU A 155 -9.07 6.55 -9.23
CA GLU A 155 -10.12 6.20 -10.19
C GLU A 155 -9.93 4.83 -10.84
N ALA A 156 -8.67 4.43 -11.09
CA ALA A 156 -8.35 3.16 -11.74
C ALA A 156 -7.05 2.54 -11.18
N PRO A 157 -6.95 1.19 -11.23
CA PRO A 157 -5.69 0.52 -10.90
C PRO A 157 -4.57 0.94 -11.85
N ARG A 158 -3.39 1.20 -11.28
CA ARG A 158 -2.17 1.46 -12.03
C ARG A 158 -1.29 0.22 -12.10
N GLU A 159 -0.18 0.32 -12.82
CA GLU A 159 0.72 -0.79 -13.06
C GLU A 159 2.16 -0.43 -12.68
N LEU A 160 2.77 -1.30 -11.88
CA LEU A 160 4.20 -1.35 -11.63
C LEU A 160 4.75 -2.57 -12.36
N THR A 161 5.89 -2.42 -13.04
CA THR A 161 6.54 -3.56 -13.71
C THR A 161 7.93 -3.81 -13.12
N TRP A 162 8.36 -5.07 -13.18
CA TRP A 162 9.70 -5.51 -12.85
C TRP A 162 10.34 -6.17 -14.06
N SER A 163 11.59 -5.83 -14.37
CA SER A 163 12.43 -6.48 -15.37
C SER A 163 13.53 -7.26 -14.66
N ALA A 164 13.48 -8.59 -14.75
CA ALA A 164 14.54 -9.45 -14.23
C ALA A 164 15.85 -9.29 -15.01
N ARG A 165 15.78 -8.91 -16.28
CA ARG A 165 16.97 -8.63 -17.12
C ARG A 165 17.74 -7.42 -16.60
N ASP A 166 17.03 -6.37 -16.20
CA ASP A 166 17.64 -5.07 -15.88
C ASP A 166 17.73 -4.86 -14.35
N ASN A 167 17.19 -5.79 -13.56
CA ASN A 167 17.03 -5.66 -12.11
C ASN A 167 16.40 -4.31 -11.72
N SER A 168 15.31 -3.95 -12.39
CA SER A 168 14.73 -2.62 -12.28
C SER A 168 13.22 -2.62 -12.32
N PHE A 169 12.63 -1.62 -11.67
CA PHE A 169 11.21 -1.33 -11.76
C PHE A 169 10.94 -0.22 -12.77
N THR A 170 9.76 -0.28 -13.39
CA THR A 170 9.20 0.84 -14.15
C THR A 170 7.78 1.14 -13.67
N TYR A 171 7.39 2.41 -13.78
CA TYR A 171 6.06 2.88 -13.41
C TYR A 171 5.45 3.71 -14.53
N GLN A 172 4.13 3.82 -14.54
CA GLN A 172 3.38 4.58 -15.53
C GLN A 172 3.57 6.09 -15.33
N LYS A 173 3.22 6.87 -16.35
CA LYS A 173 3.22 8.35 -16.28
C LYS A 173 2.44 8.84 -15.07
N ASP A 174 2.99 9.85 -14.40
CA ASP A 174 2.37 10.60 -13.29
C ASP A 174 2.47 12.12 -13.58
N ILE A 175 2.07 12.98 -12.66
CA ILE A 175 1.97 14.43 -12.84
C ILE A 175 3.28 15.00 -13.38
N ASP A 176 4.39 14.80 -12.68
CA ASP A 176 5.73 15.29 -13.05
C ASP A 176 6.66 14.18 -13.55
N PHE A 177 6.14 13.00 -13.80
CA PHE A 177 6.88 11.81 -14.22
C PHE A 177 6.35 11.28 -15.55
N VAL A 178 7.18 11.30 -16.57
CA VAL A 178 6.81 10.88 -17.94
C VAL A 178 6.56 9.37 -18.07
N GLY A 179 6.82 8.60 -17.01
CA GLY A 179 6.82 7.13 -17.02
C GLY A 179 8.21 6.56 -17.27
N GLY A 180 8.39 5.28 -16.93
CA GLY A 180 9.64 4.56 -17.11
C GLY A 180 10.31 4.16 -15.81
N PHE A 181 11.64 4.16 -15.77
CA PHE A 181 12.43 3.70 -14.64
C PHE A 181 12.09 4.43 -13.33
N THR A 182 11.87 3.65 -12.29
CA THR A 182 11.72 4.13 -10.91
C THR A 182 12.39 3.17 -9.93
N ARG A 183 12.84 3.68 -8.81
CA ARG A 183 13.30 2.87 -7.68
C ARG A 183 12.15 2.63 -6.73
N VAL A 184 12.09 1.43 -6.17
CA VAL A 184 11.06 1.03 -5.23
C VAL A 184 11.70 0.70 -3.89
N TYR A 185 11.13 1.23 -2.82
CA TYR A 185 11.57 0.99 -1.44
C TYR A 185 10.39 0.46 -0.63
N GLN A 186 10.58 -0.65 0.05
CA GLN A 186 9.53 -1.18 0.91
C GLN A 186 9.30 -0.23 2.09
N VAL A 187 8.04 0.14 2.30
CA VAL A 187 7.58 0.87 3.49
C VAL A 187 6.72 -0.06 4.33
N TYR A 188 6.78 0.06 5.66
CA TYR A 188 6.04 -0.78 6.61
C TYR A 188 6.39 -2.28 6.59
N GLY A 189 7.61 -2.64 6.18
CA GLY A 189 8.15 -3.98 6.37
C GLY A 189 8.63 -4.23 7.81
N LYS A 190 8.74 -5.51 8.22
CA LYS A 190 9.22 -5.90 9.57
C LYS A 190 10.59 -5.29 9.95
N TRP A 191 11.44 -4.98 8.99
CA TRP A 191 12.79 -4.47 9.16
C TRP A 191 12.89 -2.94 9.28
N LEU A 192 11.76 -2.26 9.44
CA LEU A 192 11.66 -0.80 9.61
C LEU A 192 11.22 -0.42 11.01
N GLN A 193 11.34 -1.34 11.93
CA GLN A 193 11.12 -1.10 13.36
C GLN A 193 12.31 -0.41 13.99
#